data_71391bb6a18a2b208280e9fe4d7f89d4
#
_entry.id   71391bb6a18a2b208280e9fe4d7f89d4
#
_cell.length_a   1.000
_cell.length_b   1.000
_cell.length_c   1.000
_cell.angle_alpha   90.00
_cell.angle_beta   90.00
_cell.angle_gamma   90.00
#
_symmetry.space_group_name_H-M   'P 1'
#
loop_
_entity.id
_entity.type
_entity.pdbx_description
1 polymer ?
#
loop_
_entity_poly.entity_id
_entity_poly.type
_entity_poly.pdbx_seq_one_letter_code
_entity_poly.pdbx_strand_id
1 'polypeptide(L)'
;MSDGSRPIGVFILGDVAPNRIVELSRQVEASGFSELWFAEDYFMLSGFSSAAMALQATESIKVGVGAVSAVVRHPAVTAMEAATLAGAFPGRFTLAMGHGVPAWTRQMKLYPKSVLTAMRESVTSVKRLLAGETMSGEGEYFGFENVTLTHPAPTLQVLTAVVGPKSIDLTAEISDGMLIGALAGPEYVRTVSQRIKTQRPDGGKNFPFVTYVMTSVARRREEARAKVRPSTALYIDAMGPTLLTGAYGVNDQVAAFISAGGAAAVEEKMPDEWLDWLAIAGEPAECVNGIQNMFAAGSTSVVLCIVPSEELPEQLDMISREVLPKL
;
A
#
# COMPACT_ATOMS: atom_id res chain seq x y z
N MET A 1 -0.21 -13.56 23.04
CA MET A 1 1.00 -14.34 22.69
C MET A 1 1.12 -14.25 21.18
N SER A 2 2.08 -13.52 20.65
CA SER A 2 2.32 -13.49 19.21
C SER A 2 2.93 -14.84 18.83
N ASP A 3 2.10 -15.71 18.32
CA ASP A 3 2.57 -16.80 17.48
C ASP A 3 3.43 -16.12 16.39
N GLY A 4 4.66 -16.58 16.17
CA GLY A 4 5.64 -15.92 15.31
C GLY A 4 5.27 -15.86 13.81
N SER A 5 3.97 -15.91 13.48
CA SER A 5 3.43 -15.78 12.13
C SER A 5 3.57 -14.33 11.64
N ARG A 6 4.11 -14.17 10.44
CA ARG A 6 4.26 -12.86 9.80
C ARG A 6 2.90 -12.36 9.30
N PRO A 7 2.59 -11.06 9.42
CA PRO A 7 1.32 -10.50 9.00
C PRO A 7 1.04 -10.71 7.51
N ILE A 8 -0.18 -11.17 7.22
CA ILE A 8 -0.72 -11.25 5.86
C ILE A 8 -2.04 -10.50 5.83
N GLY A 9 -2.14 -9.58 4.90
CA GLY A 9 -3.30 -8.72 4.73
C GLY A 9 -4.00 -8.90 3.40
N VAL A 10 -5.15 -8.24 3.28
CA VAL A 10 -5.92 -8.10 2.05
C VAL A 10 -6.09 -6.62 1.75
N PHE A 11 -5.94 -6.24 0.49
CA PHE A 11 -6.20 -4.91 -0.01
C PHE A 11 -7.54 -4.87 -0.73
N ILE A 12 -8.44 -4.01 -0.27
CA ILE A 12 -9.70 -3.73 -0.94
C ILE A 12 -9.48 -2.63 -1.95
N LEU A 13 -9.69 -2.96 -3.22
CA LEU A 13 -9.54 -2.05 -4.35
C LEU A 13 -10.64 -0.97 -4.35
N GLY A 14 -10.34 0.17 -4.96
CA GLY A 14 -11.26 1.31 -5.01
C GLY A 14 -12.53 1.09 -5.84
N ASP A 15 -12.57 0.07 -6.69
CA ASP A 15 -13.72 -0.31 -7.52
C ASP A 15 -14.82 -1.10 -6.77
N VAL A 16 -14.54 -1.54 -5.56
CA VAL A 16 -15.52 -2.22 -4.71
C VAL A 16 -16.65 -1.28 -4.32
N ALA A 17 -17.89 -1.73 -4.48
CA ALA A 17 -19.06 -0.93 -4.11
C ALA A 17 -19.10 -0.62 -2.60
N PRO A 18 -19.38 0.65 -2.19
CA PRO A 18 -19.30 1.07 -0.79
C PRO A 18 -20.14 0.24 0.19
N ASN A 19 -21.30 -0.26 -0.25
CA ASN A 19 -22.19 -1.08 0.57
C ASN A 19 -21.63 -2.50 0.87
N ARG A 20 -20.54 -2.92 0.19
CA ARG A 20 -19.87 -4.20 0.40
C ARG A 20 -18.78 -4.14 1.46
N ILE A 21 -18.33 -2.95 1.85
CA ILE A 21 -17.14 -2.78 2.73
C ILE A 21 -17.31 -3.52 4.05
N VAL A 22 -18.45 -3.38 4.74
CA VAL A 22 -18.69 -4.02 6.04
C VAL A 22 -18.71 -5.55 5.91
N GLU A 23 -19.39 -6.08 4.91
CA GLU A 23 -19.47 -7.52 4.65
C GLU A 23 -18.06 -8.11 4.37
N LEU A 24 -17.34 -7.50 3.42
CA LEU A 24 -16.00 -7.94 3.05
C LEU A 24 -15.01 -7.83 4.20
N SER A 25 -15.10 -6.78 5.02
CA SER A 25 -14.22 -6.62 6.19
C SER A 25 -14.40 -7.77 7.19
N ARG A 26 -15.65 -8.15 7.48
CA ARG A 26 -15.95 -9.31 8.33
C ARG A 26 -15.48 -10.62 7.71
N GLN A 27 -15.64 -10.77 6.40
CA GLN A 27 -15.18 -11.97 5.71
C GLN A 27 -13.66 -12.10 5.75
N VAL A 28 -12.90 -11.01 5.53
CA VAL A 28 -11.44 -11.00 5.62
C VAL A 28 -10.98 -11.39 7.02
N GLU A 29 -11.59 -10.81 8.07
CA GLU A 29 -11.25 -11.17 9.46
C GLU A 29 -11.58 -12.65 9.76
N ALA A 30 -12.77 -13.11 9.39
CA ALA A 30 -13.19 -14.50 9.58
C ALA A 30 -12.33 -15.50 8.80
N SER A 31 -11.71 -15.08 7.71
CA SER A 31 -10.79 -15.88 6.90
C SER A 31 -9.38 -16.01 7.51
N GLY A 32 -9.11 -15.34 8.65
CA GLY A 32 -7.85 -15.47 9.38
C GLY A 32 -6.74 -14.54 8.94
N PHE A 33 -7.04 -13.54 8.12
CA PHE A 33 -6.06 -12.49 7.79
C PHE A 33 -5.83 -11.56 8.97
N SER A 34 -4.60 -11.05 9.09
CA SER A 34 -4.20 -10.16 10.19
C SER A 34 -4.36 -8.68 9.88
N GLU A 35 -4.45 -8.32 8.60
CA GLU A 35 -4.53 -6.95 8.15
C GLU A 35 -5.54 -6.78 7.02
N LEU A 36 -6.21 -5.62 7.00
CA LEU A 36 -7.09 -5.17 5.94
C LEU A 36 -6.70 -3.76 5.53
N TRP A 37 -6.50 -3.53 4.24
CA TRP A 37 -6.05 -2.26 3.72
C TRP A 37 -7.02 -1.70 2.70
N PHE A 38 -7.20 -0.37 2.74
CA PHE A 38 -8.02 0.37 1.79
C PHE A 38 -7.18 1.36 1.00
N ALA A 39 -7.47 1.46 -0.30
CA ALA A 39 -7.00 2.55 -1.12
C ALA A 39 -7.66 3.88 -0.70
N GLU A 40 -7.00 4.98 -1.02
CA GLU A 40 -7.64 6.27 -1.17
C GLU A 40 -7.43 6.73 -2.60
N ASP A 41 -8.20 6.12 -3.49
CA ASP A 41 -8.16 6.38 -4.93
C ASP A 41 -9.25 7.39 -5.31
N TYR A 42 -8.80 8.54 -5.80
CA TYR A 42 -9.72 9.60 -6.23
C TYR A 42 -10.27 9.23 -7.61
N PHE A 43 -11.49 9.23 -7.81
CA PHE A 43 -12.71 9.61 -7.16
C PHE A 43 -13.58 8.36 -6.90
N MET A 44 -13.00 7.36 -6.29
CA MET A 44 -13.59 6.04 -6.04
C MET A 44 -14.03 5.91 -4.58
N LEU A 45 -13.18 5.39 -3.69
CA LEU A 45 -13.49 5.21 -2.28
C LEU A 45 -12.64 6.13 -1.40
N SER A 46 -13.26 6.65 -0.33
CA SER A 46 -12.52 7.33 0.74
C SER A 46 -11.85 6.31 1.66
N GLY A 47 -10.54 6.39 1.78
CA GLY A 47 -9.77 5.50 2.65
C GLY A 47 -10.18 5.59 4.12
N PHE A 48 -10.29 6.80 4.67
CA PHE A 48 -10.68 7.00 6.08
C PHE A 48 -12.09 6.53 6.38
N SER A 49 -13.07 6.80 5.50
CA SER A 49 -14.46 6.34 5.70
C SER A 49 -14.55 4.82 5.63
N SER A 50 -13.85 4.20 4.68
CA SER A 50 -13.79 2.74 4.55
C SER A 50 -13.12 2.09 5.77
N ALA A 51 -12.00 2.65 6.23
CA ALA A 51 -11.32 2.17 7.43
C ALA A 51 -12.19 2.29 8.68
N ALA A 52 -12.95 3.39 8.85
CA ALA A 52 -13.88 3.56 9.96
C ALA A 52 -14.97 2.47 9.96
N MET A 53 -15.57 2.20 8.80
CA MET A 53 -16.58 1.14 8.66
C MET A 53 -16.00 -0.25 8.96
N ALA A 54 -14.80 -0.53 8.48
CA ALA A 54 -14.12 -1.81 8.71
C ALA A 54 -13.74 -2.00 10.18
N LEU A 55 -13.14 -1.00 10.82
CA LEU A 55 -12.77 -1.02 12.24
C LEU A 55 -13.97 -1.25 13.14
N GLN A 56 -15.10 -0.58 12.84
CA GLN A 56 -16.35 -0.75 13.59
C GLN A 56 -17.00 -2.12 13.35
N ALA A 57 -16.80 -2.72 12.19
CA ALA A 57 -17.42 -3.98 11.80
C ALA A 57 -16.66 -5.23 12.25
N THR A 58 -15.41 -5.08 12.70
CA THR A 58 -14.46 -6.15 13.03
C THR A 58 -13.93 -5.99 14.45
N GLU A 59 -13.37 -7.07 15.03
CA GLU A 59 -12.97 -7.10 16.45
C GLU A 59 -11.46 -6.94 16.66
N SER A 60 -10.62 -7.57 15.82
CA SER A 60 -9.20 -7.75 16.08
C SER A 60 -8.28 -7.38 14.91
N ILE A 61 -8.77 -7.47 13.67
CA ILE A 61 -7.98 -7.21 12.46
C ILE A 61 -7.45 -5.78 12.46
N LYS A 62 -6.20 -5.62 12.05
CA LYS A 62 -5.62 -4.28 11.84
C LYS A 62 -6.11 -3.72 10.51
N VAL A 63 -6.41 -2.43 10.49
CA VAL A 63 -6.91 -1.75 9.29
C VAL A 63 -5.96 -0.63 8.90
N GLY A 64 -5.53 -0.63 7.66
CA GLY A 64 -4.67 0.39 7.08
C GLY A 64 -5.34 1.21 5.99
N VAL A 65 -4.92 2.45 5.84
CA VAL A 65 -5.21 3.28 4.67
C VAL A 65 -3.90 3.52 3.92
N GLY A 66 -3.86 3.12 2.66
CA GLY A 66 -2.63 3.24 1.87
C GLY A 66 -2.89 3.48 0.38
N ALA A 67 -2.66 4.70 -0.13
CA ALA A 67 -2.06 5.79 0.61
C ALA A 67 -2.88 7.08 0.49
N VAL A 68 -2.94 7.81 1.58
CA VAL A 68 -3.50 9.18 1.58
C VAL A 68 -2.52 10.12 0.88
N SER A 69 -3.01 10.96 -0.03
CA SER A 69 -2.15 11.96 -0.69
C SER A 69 -1.71 13.07 0.24
N ALA A 70 -0.41 13.37 0.23
CA ALA A 70 0.19 14.43 1.04
C ALA A 70 -0.32 15.86 0.70
N VAL A 71 -0.99 16.04 -0.43
CA VAL A 71 -1.39 17.38 -0.92
C VAL A 71 -2.89 17.61 -0.99
N VAL A 72 -3.71 16.57 -0.84
CA VAL A 72 -5.17 16.70 -1.03
C VAL A 72 -5.87 17.22 0.22
N ARG A 73 -5.32 16.93 1.40
CA ARG A 73 -5.82 17.45 2.68
C ARG A 73 -4.76 18.30 3.35
N HIS A 74 -5.20 19.30 4.11
CA HIS A 74 -4.29 19.96 5.04
C HIS A 74 -3.78 18.95 6.08
N PRO A 75 -2.48 18.94 6.45
CA PRO A 75 -1.93 17.95 7.39
C PRO A 75 -2.66 17.91 8.75
N ALA A 76 -3.20 19.02 9.21
CA ALA A 76 -4.00 19.09 10.43
C ALA A 76 -5.27 18.22 10.33
N VAL A 77 -5.94 18.22 9.16
CA VAL A 77 -7.14 17.40 8.94
C VAL A 77 -6.75 15.92 8.86
N THR A 78 -5.68 15.59 8.13
CA THR A 78 -5.16 14.22 8.07
C THR A 78 -4.78 13.69 9.46
N ALA A 79 -4.09 14.49 10.26
CA ALA A 79 -3.72 14.13 11.62
C ALA A 79 -4.95 13.93 12.53
N MET A 80 -5.96 14.80 12.42
CA MET A 80 -7.22 14.71 13.17
C MET A 80 -8.00 13.42 12.82
N GLU A 81 -8.16 13.12 11.53
CA GLU A 81 -8.84 11.89 11.06
C GLU A 81 -8.10 10.64 11.55
N ALA A 82 -6.78 10.61 11.40
CA ALA A 82 -5.94 9.50 11.82
C ALA A 82 -5.96 9.30 13.35
N ALA A 83 -5.86 10.39 14.12
CA ALA A 83 -5.93 10.36 15.59
C ALA A 83 -7.30 9.87 16.09
N THR A 84 -8.39 10.27 15.41
CA THR A 84 -9.74 9.81 15.73
C THR A 84 -9.85 8.28 15.61
N LEU A 85 -9.37 7.70 14.50
CA LEU A 85 -9.40 6.24 14.32
C LEU A 85 -8.47 5.52 15.29
N ALA A 86 -7.25 6.04 15.47
CA ALA A 86 -6.29 5.43 16.39
C ALA A 86 -6.76 5.47 17.87
N GLY A 87 -7.44 6.55 18.27
CA GLY A 87 -8.01 6.70 19.60
C GLY A 87 -9.25 5.82 19.83
N ALA A 88 -10.13 5.72 18.83
CA ALA A 88 -11.32 4.87 18.90
C ALA A 88 -10.98 3.35 18.84
N PHE A 89 -9.90 2.98 18.14
CA PHE A 89 -9.49 1.60 17.92
C PHE A 89 -7.99 1.40 18.22
N PRO A 90 -7.57 1.45 19.48
CA PRO A 90 -6.17 1.43 19.88
C PRO A 90 -5.39 0.23 19.30
N GLY A 91 -4.26 0.53 18.62
CA GLY A 91 -3.37 -0.48 18.05
C GLY A 91 -3.88 -1.18 16.78
N ARG A 92 -5.06 -0.79 16.27
CA ARG A 92 -5.68 -1.42 15.09
C ARG A 92 -5.63 -0.58 13.82
N PHE A 93 -5.25 0.68 13.89
CA PHE A 93 -5.19 1.56 12.72
C PHE A 93 -3.75 1.85 12.28
N THR A 94 -3.52 1.91 10.97
CA THR A 94 -2.23 2.28 10.35
C THR A 94 -2.48 3.28 9.22
N LEU A 95 -1.66 4.34 9.17
CA LEU A 95 -1.72 5.36 8.12
C LEU A 95 -0.50 5.26 7.21
N ALA A 96 -0.72 5.19 5.89
CA ALA A 96 0.32 5.42 4.91
C ALA A 96 0.01 6.67 4.07
N MET A 97 1.01 7.52 3.85
CA MET A 97 0.92 8.74 3.07
C MET A 97 1.80 8.65 1.83
N GLY A 98 1.32 9.16 0.70
CA GLY A 98 2.03 9.13 -0.57
C GLY A 98 1.95 10.47 -1.30
N HIS A 99 2.65 10.57 -2.45
CA HIS A 99 2.56 11.78 -3.29
C HIS A 99 1.17 12.00 -3.88
N GLY A 100 0.34 10.96 -3.92
CA GLY A 100 -0.88 10.91 -4.73
C GLY A 100 -0.57 10.63 -6.21
N VAL A 101 -1.55 10.10 -6.92
CA VAL A 101 -1.45 9.84 -8.36
C VAL A 101 -1.43 11.18 -9.12
N PRO A 102 -0.40 11.44 -9.94
CA PRO A 102 -0.24 12.74 -10.60
C PRO A 102 -1.43 13.15 -11.48
N ALA A 103 -2.08 12.19 -12.15
CA ALA A 103 -3.25 12.45 -12.97
C ALA A 103 -4.39 13.07 -12.14
N TRP A 104 -4.73 12.47 -11.00
CA TRP A 104 -5.80 12.90 -10.13
C TRP A 104 -5.49 14.22 -9.42
N THR A 105 -4.26 14.39 -8.92
CA THR A 105 -3.86 15.63 -8.26
C THR A 105 -3.84 16.82 -9.24
N ARG A 106 -3.52 16.59 -10.54
CA ARG A 106 -3.67 17.61 -11.59
C ARG A 106 -5.12 17.93 -11.91
N GLN A 107 -6.00 16.92 -11.96
CA GLN A 107 -7.44 17.13 -12.15
C GLN A 107 -8.03 18.04 -11.06
N MET A 108 -7.59 17.85 -9.82
CA MET A 108 -7.98 18.70 -8.68
C MET A 108 -7.21 20.04 -8.60
N LYS A 109 -6.24 20.27 -9.50
CA LYS A 109 -5.34 21.43 -9.49
C LYS A 109 -4.49 21.57 -8.21
N LEU A 110 -4.16 20.41 -7.59
CA LEU A 110 -3.38 20.30 -6.36
C LEU A 110 -1.96 19.74 -6.59
N TYR A 111 -1.57 19.50 -7.83
CA TYR A 111 -0.23 18.95 -8.11
C TYR A 111 0.85 19.98 -7.71
N PRO A 112 1.76 19.64 -6.77
CA PRO A 112 2.70 20.60 -6.20
C PRO A 112 3.88 20.86 -7.16
N LYS A 113 4.54 22.00 -6.99
CA LYS A 113 5.79 22.32 -7.72
C LYS A 113 6.92 21.37 -7.32
N SER A 114 7.03 21.05 -6.02
CA SER A 114 7.97 20.08 -5.46
C SER A 114 7.22 18.99 -4.68
N VAL A 115 7.11 17.80 -5.27
CA VAL A 115 6.46 16.65 -4.61
C VAL A 115 7.21 16.21 -3.35
N LEU A 116 8.54 16.35 -3.33
CA LEU A 116 9.37 15.99 -2.17
C LEU A 116 9.18 16.98 -1.02
N THR A 117 9.14 18.28 -1.29
CA THR A 117 8.90 19.30 -0.25
C THR A 117 7.51 19.14 0.34
N ALA A 118 6.47 19.02 -0.51
CA ALA A 118 5.11 18.83 -0.05
C ALA A 118 4.95 17.57 0.81
N MET A 119 5.59 16.46 0.41
CA MET A 119 5.60 15.21 1.18
C MET A 119 6.30 15.39 2.54
N ARG A 120 7.47 16.03 2.56
CA ARG A 120 8.21 16.31 3.79
C ARG A 120 7.36 17.13 4.75
N GLU A 121 6.83 18.27 4.29
CA GLU A 121 6.00 19.14 5.12
C GLU A 121 4.77 18.43 5.65
N SER A 122 4.06 17.72 4.78
CA SER A 122 2.83 17.02 5.17
C SER A 122 3.08 15.93 6.19
N VAL A 123 4.01 14.99 5.93
CA VAL A 123 4.28 13.86 6.82
C VAL A 123 4.85 14.32 8.16
N THR A 124 5.81 15.26 8.16
CA THR A 124 6.39 15.76 9.42
C THR A 124 5.37 16.53 10.24
N SER A 125 4.50 17.32 9.60
CA SER A 125 3.41 18.02 10.29
C SER A 125 2.39 17.06 10.89
N VAL A 126 1.97 16.03 10.16
CA VAL A 126 1.08 15.00 10.68
C VAL A 126 1.69 14.30 11.90
N LYS A 127 2.95 13.90 11.84
CA LYS A 127 3.63 13.23 12.97
C LYS A 127 3.75 14.13 14.20
N ARG A 128 4.10 15.40 14.02
CA ARG A 128 4.19 16.38 15.13
C ARG A 128 2.85 16.61 15.80
N LEU A 129 1.79 16.78 15.03
CA LEU A 129 0.42 16.93 15.54
C LEU A 129 -0.04 15.66 16.28
N LEU A 130 0.24 14.47 15.71
CA LEU A 130 -0.06 13.19 16.38
C LEU A 130 0.70 13.02 17.69
N ALA A 131 1.92 13.57 17.81
CA ALA A 131 2.69 13.62 19.03
C ALA A 131 2.13 14.59 20.09
N GLY A 132 1.14 15.44 19.74
CA GLY A 132 0.52 16.43 20.61
C GLY A 132 1.21 17.81 20.59
N GLU A 133 2.07 18.07 19.61
CA GLU A 133 2.70 19.39 19.48
C GLU A 133 1.70 20.45 19.01
N THR A 134 1.89 21.69 19.49
CA THR A 134 1.23 22.87 18.92
C THR A 134 2.07 23.38 17.76
N MET A 135 1.46 23.52 16.61
CA MET A 135 2.13 24.00 15.40
C MET A 135 1.75 25.43 15.06
N SER A 136 2.77 26.25 14.76
CA SER A 136 2.64 27.59 14.18
C SER A 136 3.77 27.82 13.18
N GLY A 137 3.52 28.64 12.16
CA GLY A 137 4.50 29.01 11.13
C GLY A 137 4.02 28.68 9.73
N GLU A 138 4.78 29.19 8.74
CA GLU A 138 4.50 29.05 7.32
C GLU A 138 5.52 28.08 6.70
N GLY A 139 5.01 27.11 5.93
CA GLY A 139 5.80 26.27 5.02
C GLY A 139 5.64 26.74 3.57
N GLU A 140 6.22 26.01 2.63
CA GLU A 140 6.01 26.26 1.20
C GLU A 140 4.59 25.87 0.76
N TYR A 141 4.01 24.84 1.40
CA TYR A 141 2.70 24.28 1.04
C TYR A 141 1.67 24.39 2.17
N PHE A 142 2.09 24.35 3.42
CA PHE A 142 1.17 24.32 4.57
C PHE A 142 1.58 25.32 5.64
N GLY A 143 0.61 26.13 6.09
CA GLY A 143 0.77 27.06 7.20
C GLY A 143 -0.09 26.66 8.39
N PHE A 144 0.34 27.06 9.59
CA PHE A 144 -0.35 26.75 10.85
C PHE A 144 -0.36 27.98 11.76
N GLU A 145 -1.44 28.18 12.51
CA GLU A 145 -1.54 29.20 13.55
C GLU A 145 -2.14 28.56 14.82
N ASN A 146 -1.28 28.24 15.77
CA ASN A 146 -1.66 27.62 17.05
C ASN A 146 -2.51 26.35 16.93
N VAL A 147 -2.20 25.49 15.95
CA VAL A 147 -2.94 24.23 15.71
C VAL A 147 -2.44 23.14 16.65
N THR A 148 -3.35 22.56 17.43
CA THR A 148 -3.08 21.44 18.33
C THR A 148 -4.23 20.42 18.25
N LEU A 149 -3.93 19.12 18.29
CA LEU A 149 -4.98 18.12 18.38
C LEU A 149 -5.48 17.99 19.83
N THR A 150 -6.79 18.02 20.02
CA THR A 150 -7.42 17.76 21.33
C THR A 150 -7.18 16.33 21.80
N HIS A 151 -7.13 15.38 20.86
CA HIS A 151 -6.90 13.96 21.12
C HIS A 151 -5.73 13.46 20.27
N PRO A 152 -4.47 13.66 20.68
CA PRO A 152 -3.30 13.19 19.96
C PRO A 152 -3.17 11.66 20.04
N ALA A 153 -2.42 11.08 19.09
CA ALA A 153 -2.18 9.63 18.99
C ALA A 153 -0.67 9.35 18.80
N PRO A 154 0.16 9.57 19.83
CA PRO A 154 1.62 9.54 19.69
C PRO A 154 2.21 8.18 19.32
N THR A 155 1.46 7.10 19.48
CA THR A 155 1.88 5.74 19.13
C THR A 155 1.50 5.32 17.73
N LEU A 156 0.72 6.15 17.00
CA LEU A 156 0.34 5.85 15.63
C LEU A 156 1.54 6.00 14.69
N GLN A 157 1.88 4.93 14.01
CA GLN A 157 2.92 4.95 12.98
C GLN A 157 2.38 5.57 11.69
N VAL A 158 3.18 6.45 11.07
CA VAL A 158 2.91 7.04 9.77
C VAL A 158 3.90 6.48 8.76
N LEU A 159 3.42 5.60 7.90
CA LEU A 159 4.19 5.04 6.79
C LEU A 159 4.18 5.98 5.60
N THR A 160 5.14 5.81 4.69
CA THR A 160 5.11 6.49 3.40
C THR A 160 5.05 5.50 2.25
N ALA A 161 4.28 5.85 1.21
CA ALA A 161 4.09 5.07 0.00
C ALA A 161 4.75 5.79 -1.19
N VAL A 162 5.91 5.30 -1.61
CA VAL A 162 6.73 5.94 -2.65
C VAL A 162 7.48 4.90 -3.49
N VAL A 163 7.96 5.31 -4.68
CA VAL A 163 8.67 4.40 -5.62
C VAL A 163 10.06 4.93 -5.99
N GLY A 164 10.19 6.24 -6.22
CA GLY A 164 11.41 6.83 -6.77
C GLY A 164 12.55 6.93 -5.74
N PRO A 165 13.83 6.93 -6.18
CA PRO A 165 14.99 6.84 -5.28
C PRO A 165 15.08 8.02 -4.29
N LYS A 166 14.81 9.25 -4.74
CA LYS A 166 14.81 10.44 -3.86
C LYS A 166 13.69 10.39 -2.83
N SER A 167 12.54 9.82 -3.19
CA SER A 167 11.42 9.66 -2.25
C SER A 167 11.70 8.55 -1.23
N ILE A 168 12.42 7.48 -1.63
CA ILE A 168 12.88 6.44 -0.71
C ILE A 168 13.89 7.02 0.30
N ASP A 169 14.81 7.90 -0.15
CA ASP A 169 15.74 8.59 0.75
C ASP A 169 14.99 9.48 1.75
N LEU A 170 14.00 10.23 1.27
CA LEU A 170 13.13 11.02 2.13
C LEU A 170 12.35 10.14 3.13
N THR A 171 11.86 9.00 2.69
CA THR A 171 11.19 8.02 3.57
C THR A 171 12.07 7.57 4.73
N ALA A 172 13.35 7.27 4.46
CA ALA A 172 14.31 6.89 5.51
C ALA A 172 14.45 7.95 6.60
N GLU A 173 14.26 9.21 6.26
CA GLU A 173 14.42 10.35 7.16
C GLU A 173 13.15 10.66 7.97
N ILE A 174 11.98 10.70 7.32
CA ILE A 174 10.77 11.27 7.92
C ILE A 174 9.73 10.25 8.39
N SER A 175 9.82 8.99 7.95
CA SER A 175 8.76 7.99 8.11
C SER A 175 9.05 6.98 9.22
N ASP A 176 7.98 6.35 9.72
CA ASP A 176 8.06 5.25 10.68
C ASP A 176 8.10 3.87 9.98
N GLY A 177 7.81 3.83 8.68
CA GLY A 177 7.80 2.64 7.85
C GLY A 177 7.55 2.95 6.39
N MET A 178 7.53 1.95 5.55
CA MET A 178 7.26 2.10 4.11
C MET A 178 6.17 1.14 3.66
N LEU A 179 5.23 1.67 2.87
CA LEU A 179 4.30 0.88 2.09
C LEU A 179 4.83 0.82 0.66
N ILE A 180 4.98 -0.40 0.15
CA ILE A 180 5.49 -0.68 -1.17
C ILE A 180 4.32 -1.10 -2.06
N GLY A 181 4.18 -0.43 -3.20
CA GLY A 181 3.02 -0.57 -4.09
C GLY A 181 2.94 -1.91 -4.83
N ALA A 182 1.80 -2.14 -5.46
CA ALA A 182 1.33 -3.43 -5.94
C ALA A 182 2.15 -4.14 -7.04
N LEU A 183 3.05 -3.47 -7.73
CA LEU A 183 3.97 -4.09 -8.71
C LEU A 183 5.34 -4.44 -8.12
N ALA A 184 5.48 -4.42 -6.81
CA ALA A 184 6.74 -4.70 -6.17
C ALA A 184 7.02 -6.21 -6.14
N GLY A 185 8.00 -6.63 -6.88
CA GLY A 185 8.55 -7.98 -6.79
C GLY A 185 9.71 -8.08 -5.77
N PRO A 186 10.17 -9.30 -5.47
CA PRO A 186 11.19 -9.53 -4.44
C PRO A 186 12.50 -8.75 -4.65
N GLU A 187 12.95 -8.56 -5.89
CA GLU A 187 14.19 -7.82 -6.18
C GLU A 187 14.07 -6.33 -5.81
N TYR A 188 12.92 -5.73 -6.12
CA TYR A 188 12.67 -4.35 -5.73
C TYR A 188 12.59 -4.20 -4.22
N VAL A 189 11.86 -5.09 -3.54
CA VAL A 189 11.74 -5.08 -2.07
C VAL A 189 13.12 -5.20 -1.41
N ARG A 190 13.98 -6.10 -1.90
CA ARG A 190 15.35 -6.28 -1.41
C ARG A 190 16.17 -5.01 -1.57
N THR A 191 16.13 -4.40 -2.75
CA THR A 191 16.84 -3.16 -3.06
C THR A 191 16.41 -2.02 -2.15
N VAL A 192 15.09 -1.81 -1.99
CA VAL A 192 14.53 -0.75 -1.16
C VAL A 192 14.83 -0.98 0.31
N SER A 193 14.61 -2.19 0.82
CA SER A 193 14.88 -2.49 2.23
C SER A 193 16.35 -2.29 2.59
N GLN A 194 17.26 -2.69 1.70
CA GLN A 194 18.69 -2.47 1.90
C GLN A 194 19.05 -0.98 1.88
N ARG A 195 18.47 -0.20 0.94
CA ARG A 195 18.69 1.24 0.85
C ARG A 195 18.25 1.96 2.13
N ILE A 196 17.07 1.67 2.63
CA ILE A 196 16.54 2.23 3.89
C ILE A 196 17.45 1.84 5.08
N LYS A 197 17.81 0.57 5.20
CA LYS A 197 18.68 0.09 6.28
C LYS A 197 20.05 0.78 6.29
N THR A 198 20.61 1.07 5.13
CA THR A 198 21.90 1.76 5.01
C THR A 198 21.83 3.23 5.41
N GLN A 199 20.69 3.88 5.16
CA GLN A 199 20.52 5.32 5.42
C GLN A 199 20.05 5.63 6.84
N ARG A 200 19.35 4.70 7.48
CA ARG A 200 18.85 4.94 8.84
C ARG A 200 19.93 4.70 9.90
N PRO A 201 20.04 5.61 10.90
CA PRO A 201 21.01 5.43 11.99
C PRO A 201 20.81 4.15 12.82
N ASP A 202 19.54 3.67 12.89
CA ASP A 202 19.15 2.44 13.60
C ASP A 202 19.28 1.17 12.73
N GLY A 203 19.79 1.29 11.51
CA GLY A 203 19.88 0.19 10.55
C GLY A 203 18.51 -0.33 10.10
N GLY A 204 17.45 0.48 10.24
CA GLY A 204 16.06 0.09 9.92
C GLY A 204 15.46 -0.92 10.91
N LYS A 205 16.00 -1.00 12.13
CA LYS A 205 15.44 -1.82 13.18
C LYS A 205 14.02 -1.33 13.50
N ASN A 206 13.05 -2.25 13.53
CA ASN A 206 11.63 -1.95 13.73
C ASN A 206 11.00 -1.02 12.67
N PHE A 207 11.59 -0.93 11.46
CA PHE A 207 11.02 -0.19 10.35
C PHE A 207 10.18 -1.14 9.47
N PRO A 208 8.83 -1.04 9.53
CA PRO A 208 7.97 -1.93 8.75
C PRO A 208 8.07 -1.66 7.24
N PHE A 209 8.08 -2.75 6.48
CA PHE A 209 7.94 -2.78 5.03
C PHE A 209 6.66 -3.54 4.70
N VAL A 210 5.56 -2.83 4.57
CA VAL A 210 4.27 -3.38 4.12
C VAL A 210 4.30 -3.44 2.60
N THR A 211 4.12 -4.62 2.03
CA THR A 211 4.20 -4.78 0.58
C THR A 211 2.88 -5.25 -0.01
N TYR A 212 2.31 -4.44 -0.89
CA TYR A 212 1.17 -4.82 -1.71
C TYR A 212 1.65 -5.67 -2.89
N VAL A 213 0.94 -6.75 -3.20
CA VAL A 213 1.27 -7.62 -4.33
C VAL A 213 0.01 -8.06 -5.05
N MET A 214 -0.02 -7.91 -6.38
CA MET A 214 -1.09 -8.44 -7.22
C MET A 214 -1.20 -9.95 -7.04
N THR A 215 -2.40 -10.43 -6.75
CA THR A 215 -2.58 -11.83 -6.39
C THR A 215 -3.79 -12.43 -7.09
N SER A 216 -3.61 -13.65 -7.60
CA SER A 216 -4.73 -14.51 -7.98
C SER A 216 -4.39 -15.97 -7.64
N VAL A 217 -5.30 -16.64 -6.95
CA VAL A 217 -5.17 -18.07 -6.65
C VAL A 217 -6.24 -18.86 -7.41
N ALA A 218 -5.84 -19.97 -8.00
CA ALA A 218 -6.76 -20.88 -8.72
C ALA A 218 -6.28 -22.32 -8.62
N ARG A 219 -7.11 -23.26 -9.10
CA ARG A 219 -6.75 -24.69 -9.15
C ARG A 219 -5.71 -25.02 -10.22
N ARG A 220 -5.53 -24.14 -11.19
CA ARG A 220 -4.55 -24.27 -12.27
C ARG A 220 -3.79 -22.96 -12.41
N ARG A 221 -2.49 -23.08 -12.58
CA ARG A 221 -1.58 -21.92 -12.71
C ARG A 221 -1.98 -20.99 -13.85
N GLU A 222 -2.33 -21.55 -15.01
CA GLU A 222 -2.71 -20.78 -16.19
C GLU A 222 -3.96 -19.93 -15.96
N GLU A 223 -4.92 -20.47 -15.19
CA GLU A 223 -6.13 -19.73 -14.81
C GLU A 223 -5.82 -18.54 -13.91
N ALA A 224 -5.02 -18.72 -12.88
CA ALA A 224 -4.60 -17.64 -11.99
C ALA A 224 -3.82 -16.54 -12.75
N ARG A 225 -2.92 -16.94 -13.63
CA ARG A 225 -2.14 -16.01 -14.47
C ARG A 225 -3.02 -15.23 -15.44
N ALA A 226 -3.99 -15.87 -16.08
CA ALA A 226 -4.94 -15.19 -16.95
C ALA A 226 -5.74 -14.12 -16.21
N LYS A 227 -6.11 -14.38 -14.94
CA LYS A 227 -6.87 -13.44 -14.09
C LYS A 227 -6.03 -12.24 -13.63
N VAL A 228 -4.75 -12.44 -13.28
CA VAL A 228 -3.89 -11.35 -12.78
C VAL A 228 -3.30 -10.48 -13.89
N ARG A 229 -3.16 -11.01 -15.11
CA ARG A 229 -2.49 -10.36 -16.24
C ARG A 229 -3.09 -8.99 -16.61
N PRO A 230 -4.41 -8.81 -16.78
CA PRO A 230 -5.01 -7.53 -17.12
C PRO A 230 -4.70 -6.44 -16.09
N SER A 231 -4.87 -6.75 -14.80
CA SER A 231 -4.58 -5.80 -13.72
C SER A 231 -3.10 -5.46 -13.65
N THR A 232 -2.20 -6.44 -13.81
CA THR A 232 -0.75 -6.20 -13.85
C THR A 232 -0.38 -5.28 -15.01
N ALA A 233 -0.94 -5.51 -16.19
CA ALA A 233 -0.71 -4.67 -17.38
C ALA A 233 -1.22 -3.23 -17.20
N LEU A 234 -2.42 -3.07 -16.60
CA LEU A 234 -2.99 -1.76 -16.28
C LEU A 234 -2.08 -0.96 -15.33
N TYR A 235 -1.56 -1.61 -14.29
CA TYR A 235 -0.66 -0.96 -13.34
C TYR A 235 0.70 -0.66 -13.95
N ILE A 236 1.25 -1.51 -14.82
CA ILE A 236 2.49 -1.22 -15.56
C ILE A 236 2.29 0.01 -16.45
N ASP A 237 1.17 0.12 -17.16
CA ASP A 237 0.86 1.29 -18.00
C ASP A 237 0.73 2.56 -17.15
N ALA A 238 -0.02 2.49 -16.06
CA ALA A 238 -0.25 3.64 -15.17
C ALA A 238 1.02 4.15 -14.48
N MET A 239 1.93 3.23 -14.09
CA MET A 239 3.17 3.58 -13.40
C MET A 239 4.30 3.93 -14.37
N GLY A 240 4.27 3.40 -15.58
CA GLY A 240 5.36 3.53 -16.55
C GLY A 240 6.65 2.81 -16.13
N PRO A 241 7.76 3.05 -16.88
CA PRO A 241 9.07 2.51 -16.52
C PRO A 241 9.59 3.18 -15.25
N THR A 242 9.70 2.41 -14.18
CA THR A 242 10.12 2.86 -12.84
C THR A 242 11.17 1.92 -12.24
N LEU A 243 11.54 2.12 -10.97
CA LEU A 243 12.39 1.18 -10.25
C LEU A 243 11.73 -0.19 -10.03
N LEU A 244 10.39 -0.28 -10.06
CA LEU A 244 9.66 -1.54 -9.90
C LEU A 244 10.00 -2.53 -11.03
N THR A 245 9.94 -2.08 -12.27
CA THR A 245 10.29 -2.86 -13.47
C THR A 245 11.78 -2.79 -13.80
N GLY A 246 12.46 -1.70 -13.42
CA GLY A 246 13.90 -1.51 -13.57
C GLY A 246 14.73 -2.50 -12.74
N ALA A 247 14.22 -2.99 -11.61
CA ALA A 247 14.86 -4.04 -10.82
C ALA A 247 15.06 -5.35 -11.63
N TYR A 248 14.27 -5.54 -12.67
CA TYR A 248 14.33 -6.69 -13.58
C TYR A 248 14.92 -6.35 -14.96
N GLY A 249 15.38 -5.12 -15.15
CA GLY A 249 16.03 -4.68 -16.41
C GLY A 249 15.10 -4.53 -17.61
N VAL A 250 13.78 -4.40 -17.39
CA VAL A 250 12.78 -4.42 -18.48
C VAL A 250 12.17 -3.07 -18.82
N ASN A 251 12.71 -1.96 -18.31
CA ASN A 251 12.16 -0.61 -18.51
C ASN A 251 12.02 -0.22 -19.99
N ASP A 252 12.98 -0.58 -20.84
CA ASP A 252 12.93 -0.27 -22.27
C ASP A 252 11.78 -1.03 -22.96
N GLN A 253 11.54 -2.28 -22.57
CA GLN A 253 10.42 -3.08 -23.08
C GLN A 253 9.09 -2.52 -22.59
N VAL A 254 8.99 -2.14 -21.30
CA VAL A 254 7.81 -1.47 -20.73
C VAL A 254 7.48 -0.20 -21.50
N ALA A 255 8.47 0.68 -21.75
CA ALA A 255 8.28 1.90 -22.50
C ALA A 255 7.81 1.62 -23.95
N ALA A 256 8.39 0.60 -24.60
CA ALA A 256 8.02 0.20 -25.96
C ALA A 256 6.58 -0.33 -26.02
N PHE A 257 6.16 -1.17 -25.06
CA PHE A 257 4.80 -1.73 -25.04
C PHE A 257 3.75 -0.64 -24.75
N ILE A 258 4.01 0.24 -23.79
CA ILE A 258 3.13 1.39 -23.49
C ILE A 258 2.98 2.28 -24.73
N SER A 259 4.08 2.60 -25.41
CA SER A 259 4.05 3.40 -26.64
C SER A 259 3.31 2.73 -27.79
N ALA A 260 3.23 1.41 -27.81
CA ALA A 260 2.56 0.63 -28.85
C ALA A 260 1.03 0.53 -28.68
N GLY A 261 0.49 0.82 -27.48
CA GLY A 261 -0.96 0.75 -27.25
C GLY A 261 -1.40 0.71 -25.78
N GLY A 262 -0.55 1.22 -24.87
CA GLY A 262 -0.89 1.30 -23.45
C GLY A 262 -1.09 -0.07 -22.80
N ALA A 263 -2.00 -0.14 -21.83
CA ALA A 263 -2.27 -1.35 -21.06
C ALA A 263 -2.60 -2.58 -21.94
N ALA A 264 -3.35 -2.40 -23.03
CA ALA A 264 -3.71 -3.50 -23.92
C ALA A 264 -2.48 -4.11 -24.62
N ALA A 265 -1.53 -3.27 -25.07
CA ALA A 265 -0.30 -3.76 -25.67
C ALA A 265 0.65 -4.38 -24.63
N VAL A 266 0.66 -3.88 -23.39
CA VAL A 266 1.40 -4.51 -22.30
C VAL A 266 0.80 -5.88 -21.99
N GLU A 267 -0.52 -6.00 -21.88
CA GLU A 267 -1.21 -7.27 -21.60
C GLU A 267 -0.91 -8.33 -22.66
N GLU A 268 -0.99 -7.95 -23.95
CA GLU A 268 -0.74 -8.84 -25.10
C GLU A 268 0.73 -9.30 -25.16
N LYS A 269 1.68 -8.37 -24.95
CA LYS A 269 3.10 -8.60 -25.25
C LYS A 269 3.94 -8.98 -24.03
N MET A 270 3.43 -8.78 -22.83
CA MET A 270 4.14 -9.06 -21.58
C MET A 270 4.45 -10.57 -21.48
N PRO A 271 5.73 -10.96 -21.35
CA PRO A 271 6.11 -12.35 -21.09
C PRO A 271 5.51 -12.86 -19.77
N ASP A 272 5.20 -14.14 -19.72
CA ASP A 272 4.69 -14.79 -18.50
C ASP A 272 5.64 -14.69 -17.31
N GLU A 273 6.93 -14.62 -17.57
CA GLU A 273 7.97 -14.42 -16.57
C GLU A 273 7.78 -13.13 -15.77
N TRP A 274 7.21 -12.06 -16.36
CA TRP A 274 6.93 -10.83 -15.62
C TRP A 274 5.87 -11.03 -14.53
N LEU A 275 4.94 -11.96 -14.74
CA LEU A 275 3.97 -12.32 -13.70
C LEU A 275 4.63 -13.06 -12.53
N ASP A 276 5.70 -13.85 -12.79
CA ASP A 276 6.47 -14.50 -11.72
C ASP A 276 7.22 -13.47 -10.85
N TRP A 277 7.55 -12.32 -11.41
CA TRP A 277 8.25 -11.27 -10.69
C TRP A 277 7.31 -10.29 -9.97
N LEU A 278 6.22 -9.90 -10.65
CA LEU A 278 5.40 -8.75 -10.27
C LEU A 278 4.07 -9.13 -9.62
N ALA A 279 3.76 -10.43 -9.53
CA ALA A 279 2.52 -10.94 -8.98
C ALA A 279 2.73 -12.24 -8.20
N ILE A 280 1.76 -12.61 -7.40
CA ILE A 280 1.62 -13.95 -6.81
C ILE A 280 0.41 -14.60 -7.47
N ALA A 281 0.63 -15.40 -8.52
CA ALA A 281 -0.44 -15.97 -9.32
C ALA A 281 -0.16 -17.45 -9.64
N GLY A 282 -1.00 -18.34 -9.12
CA GLY A 282 -0.83 -19.78 -9.33
C GLY A 282 -1.71 -20.63 -8.45
N GLU A 283 -1.29 -21.89 -8.32
CA GLU A 283 -1.88 -22.82 -7.39
C GLU A 283 -1.55 -22.45 -5.93
N PRO A 284 -2.29 -22.94 -4.93
CA PRO A 284 -2.05 -22.58 -3.53
C PRO A 284 -0.60 -22.76 -3.07
N ALA A 285 0.09 -23.82 -3.49
CA ALA A 285 1.49 -24.05 -3.14
C ALA A 285 2.44 -23.00 -3.75
N GLU A 286 2.17 -22.52 -4.97
CA GLU A 286 2.93 -21.46 -5.61
C GLU A 286 2.71 -20.12 -4.90
N CYS A 287 1.47 -19.85 -4.46
CA CYS A 287 1.14 -18.67 -3.67
C CYS A 287 1.87 -18.67 -2.32
N VAL A 288 1.97 -19.80 -1.62
CA VAL A 288 2.79 -19.94 -0.41
C VAL A 288 4.23 -19.55 -0.68
N ASN A 289 4.85 -20.11 -1.73
CA ASN A 289 6.22 -19.81 -2.12
C ASN A 289 6.42 -18.33 -2.47
N GLY A 290 5.46 -17.73 -3.22
CA GLY A 290 5.48 -16.32 -3.56
C GLY A 290 5.48 -15.41 -2.34
N ILE A 291 4.60 -15.66 -1.37
CA ILE A 291 4.51 -14.92 -0.10
C ILE A 291 5.81 -15.08 0.70
N GLN A 292 6.33 -16.29 0.82
CA GLN A 292 7.60 -16.54 1.51
C GLN A 292 8.78 -15.82 0.87
N ASN A 293 8.83 -15.74 -0.47
CA ASN A 293 9.84 -14.98 -1.21
C ASN A 293 9.78 -13.47 -0.90
N MET A 294 8.57 -12.90 -0.77
CA MET A 294 8.41 -11.49 -0.36
C MET A 294 8.96 -11.24 1.04
N PHE A 295 8.67 -12.14 1.99
CA PHE A 295 9.24 -12.05 3.33
C PHE A 295 10.77 -12.22 3.33
N ALA A 296 11.30 -13.14 2.55
CA ALA A 296 12.74 -13.34 2.40
C ALA A 296 13.44 -12.13 1.77
N ALA A 297 12.75 -11.38 0.92
CA ALA A 297 13.23 -10.14 0.33
C ALA A 297 13.27 -8.95 1.30
N GLY A 298 12.54 -9.03 2.42
CA GLY A 298 12.56 -8.00 3.46
C GLY A 298 11.20 -7.42 3.83
N SER A 299 10.11 -7.86 3.21
CA SER A 299 8.76 -7.47 3.65
C SER A 299 8.52 -7.89 5.09
N THR A 300 7.91 -7.03 5.88
CA THR A 300 7.47 -7.34 7.25
C THR A 300 6.00 -7.72 7.31
N SER A 301 5.24 -7.30 6.29
CA SER A 301 3.85 -7.66 6.04
C SER A 301 3.65 -7.79 4.52
N VAL A 302 2.87 -8.80 4.09
CA VAL A 302 2.48 -9.01 2.69
C VAL A 302 0.98 -8.85 2.57
N VAL A 303 0.55 -7.91 1.73
CA VAL A 303 -0.86 -7.57 1.54
C VAL A 303 -1.28 -7.96 0.13
N LEU A 304 -2.22 -8.86 0.03
CA LEU A 304 -2.68 -9.44 -1.21
C LEU A 304 -3.71 -8.54 -1.89
N CYS A 305 -3.37 -8.02 -3.08
CA CYS A 305 -4.28 -7.31 -3.97
C CYS A 305 -4.97 -8.36 -4.85
N ILE A 306 -6.04 -8.94 -4.34
CA ILE A 306 -6.72 -10.07 -4.99
C ILE A 306 -7.52 -9.57 -6.19
N VAL A 307 -7.24 -10.13 -7.37
CA VAL A 307 -7.90 -9.78 -8.63
C VAL A 307 -8.38 -11.03 -9.38
N PRO A 308 -9.49 -10.92 -10.13
CA PRO A 308 -10.40 -9.77 -10.19
C PRO A 308 -11.20 -9.59 -8.88
N SER A 309 -11.63 -8.35 -8.61
CA SER A 309 -12.30 -8.00 -7.34
C SER A 309 -13.64 -8.73 -7.13
N GLU A 310 -14.30 -9.13 -8.20
CA GLU A 310 -15.55 -9.89 -8.17
C GLU A 310 -15.36 -11.30 -7.58
N GLU A 311 -14.18 -11.87 -7.73
CA GLU A 311 -13.83 -13.21 -7.20
C GLU A 311 -13.19 -13.15 -5.81
N LEU A 312 -13.14 -11.99 -5.18
CA LEU A 312 -12.53 -11.82 -3.87
C LEU A 312 -13.06 -12.83 -2.84
N PRO A 313 -14.38 -13.06 -2.69
CA PRO A 313 -14.89 -14.01 -1.71
C PRO A 313 -14.40 -15.44 -1.90
N GLU A 314 -14.39 -15.94 -3.13
CA GLU A 314 -13.97 -17.30 -3.49
C GLU A 314 -12.47 -17.49 -3.28
N GLN A 315 -11.68 -16.48 -3.67
CA GLN A 315 -10.22 -16.53 -3.51
C GLN A 315 -9.82 -16.40 -2.03
N LEU A 316 -10.54 -15.60 -1.22
CA LEU A 316 -10.35 -15.55 0.24
C LEU A 316 -10.55 -16.92 0.88
N ASP A 317 -11.62 -17.64 0.51
CA ASP A 317 -11.88 -18.98 1.02
C ASP A 317 -10.75 -19.97 0.67
N MET A 318 -10.28 -19.97 -0.58
CA MET A 318 -9.17 -20.81 -1.02
C MET A 318 -7.87 -20.46 -0.29
N ILE A 319 -7.53 -19.18 -0.17
CA ILE A 319 -6.31 -18.72 0.51
C ILE A 319 -6.37 -19.09 2.01
N SER A 320 -7.51 -18.87 2.66
CA SER A 320 -7.71 -19.20 4.07
C SER A 320 -7.48 -20.68 4.37
N ARG A 321 -7.98 -21.57 3.50
CA ARG A 321 -7.89 -23.01 3.72
C ARG A 321 -6.57 -23.63 3.27
N GLU A 322 -5.96 -23.13 2.21
CA GLU A 322 -4.88 -23.85 1.52
C GLU A 322 -3.55 -23.10 1.49
N VAL A 323 -3.54 -21.79 1.77
CA VAL A 323 -2.33 -20.96 1.76
C VAL A 323 -1.94 -20.56 3.18
N LEU A 324 -2.82 -19.85 3.92
CA LEU A 324 -2.49 -19.32 5.25
C LEU A 324 -1.99 -20.39 6.24
N PRO A 325 -2.55 -21.63 6.30
CA PRO A 325 -2.09 -22.65 7.24
C PRO A 325 -0.67 -23.17 6.96
N LYS A 326 -0.08 -22.82 5.82
CA LYS A 326 1.27 -23.27 5.39
C LYS A 326 2.33 -22.18 5.49
N LEU A 327 1.96 -20.99 5.97
CA LEU A 327 2.84 -19.83 6.17
C LEU A 327 3.27 -19.68 7.62
#